data_fdd8a44161f4fddbdcb16af928237fa2
#
_entry.id   fdd8a44161f4fddbdcb16af928237fa2
#
_cell.length_a   1.000
_cell.length_b   1.000
_cell.length_c   1.000
_cell.angle_alpha   90.00
_cell.angle_beta   90.00
_cell.angle_gamma   90.00
#
_symmetry.space_group_name_H-M   'P 1'
#
loop_
_entity.id
_entity.type
_entity.pdbx_description
1 polymer ?
#
loop_
_entity_poly.entity_id
_entity_poly.type
_entity_poly.pdbx_seq_one_letter_code
_entity_poly.pdbx_strand_id
1 'polypeptide(L)'
;RVNNLYVFIFNPAGEVHYRNFFTDDISYNGDYSKGSVMIETTSLNKVQIVCIANLSTESVSSGYDVKKSDMESITSRSDLEAFVMKMDEHTVERSTQFMMTGYAYDDKNSTSNLVNIPGTESSPASLECTLRPERTDARVEFVVKTEKPSDKNWTALDFRPRGWRVVNVPAQSLLLPHGTGDADGDGCTYFTTEEMPFETTERDDNYLYTSGGFVFYMPENRKTPKQAISGEGLSAAEQYALREEREHKNTGDYTDKPGQQFENGDFAYAPANATYVEMSGTLSYKDDKGNTVNADVP
;
A
#
# COMPACT_ATOMS: atom_id res chain seq x y z
N ARG A 1 -9.78 -14.50 3.31
CA ARG A 1 -11.05 -15.00 2.75
C ARG A 1 -11.77 -13.88 2.02
N VAL A 2 -12.39 -14.16 0.88
CA VAL A 2 -13.38 -13.28 0.24
C VAL A 2 -14.70 -13.46 0.99
N ASN A 3 -15.31 -12.38 1.48
CA ASN A 3 -16.59 -12.45 2.20
C ASN A 3 -17.75 -11.97 1.33
N ASN A 4 -17.48 -11.09 0.39
CA ASN A 4 -18.41 -10.66 -0.65
C ASN A 4 -17.65 -10.38 -1.94
N LEU A 5 -18.35 -10.39 -3.06
CA LEU A 5 -17.80 -10.22 -4.38
C LEU A 5 -18.78 -9.41 -5.24
N TYR A 6 -18.34 -8.27 -5.74
CA TYR A 6 -19.05 -7.54 -6.78
C TYR A 6 -18.43 -7.85 -8.14
N VAL A 7 -19.23 -8.23 -9.11
CA VAL A 7 -18.74 -8.56 -10.46
C VAL A 7 -19.40 -7.65 -11.48
N PHE A 8 -18.58 -7.08 -12.35
CA PHE A 8 -18.99 -6.39 -13.56
C PHE A 8 -18.60 -7.18 -14.79
N ILE A 9 -19.44 -7.16 -15.80
CA ILE A 9 -19.09 -7.54 -17.18
C ILE A 9 -19.32 -6.30 -18.05
N PHE A 10 -18.25 -5.82 -18.66
CA PHE A 10 -18.29 -4.70 -19.60
C PHE A 10 -18.27 -5.21 -21.04
N ASN A 11 -19.12 -4.65 -21.88
CA ASN A 11 -19.11 -4.93 -23.31
C ASN A 11 -17.87 -4.30 -23.99
N PRO A 12 -17.62 -4.57 -25.28
CA PRO A 12 -16.49 -3.98 -25.99
C PRO A 12 -16.49 -2.45 -26.09
N ALA A 13 -17.67 -1.82 -25.93
CA ALA A 13 -17.79 -0.36 -25.88
C ALA A 13 -17.48 0.21 -24.47
N GLY A 14 -17.28 -0.66 -23.47
CA GLY A 14 -17.05 -0.26 -22.10
C GLY A 14 -18.31 0.00 -21.28
N GLU A 15 -19.49 -0.35 -21.79
CA GLU A 15 -20.74 -0.19 -21.06
C GLU A 15 -21.00 -1.40 -20.17
N VAL A 16 -21.70 -1.21 -19.05
CA VAL A 16 -22.09 -2.30 -18.15
C VAL A 16 -23.09 -3.22 -18.85
N HIS A 17 -22.67 -4.45 -19.13
CA HIS A 17 -23.50 -5.51 -19.68
C HIS A 17 -24.16 -6.35 -18.59
N TYR A 18 -23.43 -6.60 -17.49
CA TYR A 18 -23.91 -7.32 -16.33
C TYR A 18 -23.23 -6.80 -15.08
N ARG A 19 -23.94 -6.80 -13.97
CA ARG A 19 -23.37 -6.59 -12.64
C ARG A 19 -24.17 -7.32 -11.58
N ASN A 20 -23.49 -7.86 -10.58
CA ASN A 20 -24.13 -8.44 -9.41
C ASN A 20 -23.22 -8.43 -8.19
N PHE A 21 -23.84 -8.47 -7.03
CA PHE A 21 -23.18 -8.55 -5.72
C PHE A 21 -23.51 -9.89 -5.07
N PHE A 22 -22.47 -10.67 -4.80
CA PHE A 22 -22.55 -11.99 -4.20
C PHE A 22 -22.07 -11.94 -2.75
N THR A 23 -22.81 -12.58 -1.85
CA THR A 23 -22.48 -12.74 -0.43
C THR A 23 -22.51 -14.23 -0.04
N ASP A 24 -23.66 -14.84 -0.11
CA ASP A 24 -23.91 -16.23 0.32
C ASP A 24 -23.72 -17.25 -0.82
N ASP A 25 -23.73 -16.80 -2.07
CA ASP A 25 -23.62 -17.65 -3.26
C ASP A 25 -22.16 -17.95 -3.67
N ILE A 26 -21.19 -17.63 -2.82
CA ILE A 26 -19.78 -17.93 -3.07
C ILE A 26 -19.48 -19.33 -2.53
N SER A 27 -19.31 -20.29 -3.43
CA SER A 27 -18.89 -21.65 -3.06
C SER A 27 -17.38 -21.72 -2.86
N TYR A 28 -16.92 -22.25 -1.74
CA TYR A 28 -15.50 -22.39 -1.41
C TYR A 28 -15.05 -23.84 -1.39
N ASN A 29 -13.78 -24.07 -1.71
CA ASN A 29 -13.11 -25.33 -1.38
C ASN A 29 -12.88 -25.44 0.14
N GLY A 30 -12.48 -26.62 0.63
CA GLY A 30 -12.38 -26.91 2.06
C GLY A 30 -11.39 -26.04 2.84
N ASP A 31 -10.39 -25.46 2.19
CA ASP A 31 -9.36 -24.57 2.79
C ASP A 31 -9.58 -23.09 2.49
N TYR A 32 -10.68 -22.73 1.84
CA TYR A 32 -11.00 -21.36 1.42
C TYR A 32 -9.97 -20.70 0.51
N SER A 33 -9.07 -21.44 -0.11
CA SER A 33 -8.06 -20.90 -1.03
C SER A 33 -8.65 -20.57 -2.40
N LYS A 34 -9.79 -21.15 -2.74
CA LYS A 34 -10.52 -20.90 -3.98
C LYS A 34 -12.00 -20.73 -3.69
N GLY A 35 -12.61 -19.80 -4.38
CA GLY A 35 -14.04 -19.61 -4.40
C GLY A 35 -14.56 -19.52 -5.83
N SER A 36 -15.82 -19.86 -6.05
CA SER A 36 -16.50 -19.74 -7.35
C SER A 36 -17.89 -19.16 -7.18
N VAL A 37 -18.32 -18.42 -8.18
CA VAL A 37 -19.69 -17.93 -8.34
C VAL A 37 -20.19 -18.33 -9.72
N MET A 38 -21.48 -18.60 -9.82
CA MET A 38 -22.13 -18.85 -11.11
C MET A 38 -22.84 -17.59 -11.58
N ILE A 39 -22.64 -17.25 -12.86
CA ILE A 39 -23.23 -16.07 -13.49
C ILE A 39 -23.99 -16.54 -14.73
N GLU A 40 -25.25 -16.18 -14.81
CA GLU A 40 -26.07 -16.34 -16.02
C GLU A 40 -26.10 -15.01 -16.75
N THR A 41 -25.67 -15.01 -18.00
CA THR A 41 -25.63 -13.82 -18.84
C THR A 41 -25.75 -14.18 -20.31
N THR A 42 -25.94 -13.20 -21.17
CA THR A 42 -26.00 -13.42 -22.62
C THR A 42 -24.59 -13.54 -23.21
N SER A 43 -24.48 -14.25 -24.32
CA SER A 43 -23.22 -14.40 -25.05
C SER A 43 -22.73 -13.07 -25.61
N LEU A 44 -21.44 -12.82 -25.47
CA LEU A 44 -20.79 -11.62 -25.97
C LEU A 44 -19.29 -11.83 -26.10
N ASN A 45 -18.71 -11.33 -27.19
CA ASN A 45 -17.27 -11.46 -27.42
C ASN A 45 -16.50 -10.25 -26.88
N LYS A 46 -15.26 -10.48 -26.50
CA LYS A 46 -14.30 -9.44 -26.05
C LYS A 46 -14.82 -8.60 -24.89
N VAL A 47 -15.48 -9.24 -23.94
CA VAL A 47 -15.89 -8.58 -22.69
C VAL A 47 -14.72 -8.49 -21.74
N GLN A 48 -14.77 -7.49 -20.85
CA GLN A 48 -13.93 -7.47 -19.64
C GLN A 48 -14.79 -7.81 -18.43
N ILE A 49 -14.32 -8.75 -17.64
CA ILE A 49 -14.96 -9.11 -16.38
C ILE A 49 -14.07 -8.61 -15.25
N VAL A 50 -14.61 -7.73 -14.41
CA VAL A 50 -13.91 -7.09 -13.29
C VAL A 50 -14.57 -7.53 -12.00
N CYS A 51 -13.76 -7.80 -10.98
CA CYS A 51 -14.26 -8.11 -9.65
C CYS A 51 -13.72 -7.15 -8.61
N ILE A 52 -14.57 -6.86 -7.61
CA ILE A 52 -14.20 -6.17 -6.39
C ILE A 52 -14.63 -7.07 -5.22
N ALA A 53 -13.69 -7.50 -4.42
CA ALA A 53 -13.93 -8.37 -3.27
C ALA A 53 -13.75 -7.60 -1.97
N ASN A 54 -14.54 -7.99 -0.97
CA ASN A 54 -14.56 -7.41 0.37
C ASN A 54 -14.92 -5.91 0.39
N LEU A 55 -15.97 -5.54 -0.33
CA LEU A 55 -16.60 -4.23 -0.15
C LEU A 55 -17.05 -4.06 1.30
N SER A 56 -16.99 -2.83 1.81
CA SER A 56 -17.46 -2.51 3.15
C SER A 56 -18.97 -2.71 3.29
N THR A 57 -19.36 -3.42 4.33
CA THR A 57 -20.74 -3.66 4.75
C THR A 57 -20.82 -3.51 6.27
N GLU A 58 -21.99 -3.69 6.87
CA GLU A 58 -22.13 -3.69 8.34
C GLU A 58 -21.25 -4.76 9.03
N SER A 59 -20.96 -5.86 8.34
CA SER A 59 -20.17 -6.98 8.86
C SER A 59 -18.75 -7.08 8.31
N VAL A 60 -18.41 -6.28 7.30
CA VAL A 60 -17.11 -6.28 6.60
C VAL A 60 -16.56 -4.88 6.60
N SER A 61 -15.42 -4.66 7.25
CA SER A 61 -14.68 -3.40 7.16
C SER A 61 -13.40 -3.65 6.36
N SER A 62 -13.33 -3.05 5.19
CA SER A 62 -12.14 -3.16 4.31
C SER A 62 -11.13 -2.03 4.53
N GLY A 63 -11.45 -1.07 5.38
CA GLY A 63 -10.64 0.13 5.59
C GLY A 63 -10.84 1.22 4.54
N TYR A 64 -11.76 1.02 3.62
CA TYR A 64 -12.17 2.02 2.63
C TYR A 64 -13.67 2.23 2.69
N ASP A 65 -14.10 3.47 2.52
CA ASP A 65 -15.53 3.80 2.40
C ASP A 65 -16.02 3.54 0.97
N VAL A 66 -16.00 2.25 0.58
CA VAL A 66 -16.51 1.79 -0.72
C VAL A 66 -17.63 0.81 -0.48
N LYS A 67 -18.83 1.18 -0.88
CA LYS A 67 -20.08 0.45 -0.63
C LYS A 67 -20.67 -0.15 -1.91
N LYS A 68 -21.57 -1.09 -1.73
CA LYS A 68 -22.36 -1.66 -2.83
C LYS A 68 -23.06 -0.56 -3.65
N SER A 69 -23.63 0.46 -3.00
CA SER A 69 -24.33 1.57 -3.66
C SER A 69 -23.42 2.36 -4.61
N ASP A 70 -22.13 2.49 -4.29
CA ASP A 70 -21.16 3.17 -5.14
C ASP A 70 -20.96 2.39 -6.42
N MET A 71 -20.86 1.07 -6.30
CA MET A 71 -20.74 0.17 -7.46
C MET A 71 -22.01 0.14 -8.30
N GLU A 72 -23.18 0.29 -7.69
CA GLU A 72 -24.44 0.40 -8.42
C GLU A 72 -24.54 1.68 -9.26
N SER A 73 -23.80 2.72 -8.92
CA SER A 73 -23.75 3.97 -9.68
C SER A 73 -22.84 3.92 -10.92
N ILE A 74 -21.95 2.94 -11.02
CA ILE A 74 -21.03 2.77 -12.14
C ILE A 74 -21.83 2.39 -13.41
N THR A 75 -21.67 3.14 -14.47
CA THR A 75 -22.37 2.91 -15.75
C THR A 75 -21.43 2.47 -16.86
N SER A 76 -20.15 2.74 -16.72
CA SER A 76 -19.13 2.38 -17.70
C SER A 76 -17.84 1.89 -17.04
N ARG A 77 -17.01 1.25 -17.85
CA ARG A 77 -15.66 0.85 -17.43
C ARG A 77 -14.81 2.07 -17.05
N SER A 78 -14.93 3.15 -17.80
CA SER A 78 -14.19 4.39 -17.50
C SER A 78 -14.60 5.01 -16.16
N ASP A 79 -15.87 4.89 -15.75
CA ASP A 79 -16.30 5.33 -14.41
C ASP A 79 -15.62 4.49 -13.32
N LEU A 80 -15.53 3.18 -13.53
CA LEU A 80 -14.88 2.28 -12.57
C LEU A 80 -13.36 2.50 -12.51
N GLU A 81 -12.72 2.73 -13.66
CA GLU A 81 -11.28 3.03 -13.74
C GLU A 81 -10.93 4.38 -13.08
N ALA A 82 -11.85 5.34 -13.13
CA ALA A 82 -11.72 6.65 -12.50
C ALA A 82 -12.19 6.68 -11.02
N PHE A 83 -12.71 5.57 -10.51
CA PHE A 83 -13.26 5.53 -9.16
C PHE A 83 -12.16 5.65 -8.11
N VAL A 84 -12.27 6.66 -7.25
CA VAL A 84 -11.32 6.95 -6.16
C VAL A 84 -11.86 6.40 -4.85
N MET A 85 -11.10 5.50 -4.24
CA MET A 85 -11.34 5.05 -2.87
C MET A 85 -10.81 6.09 -1.89
N LYS A 86 -11.53 6.31 -0.81
CA LYS A 86 -11.05 7.11 0.34
C LYS A 86 -10.72 6.18 1.48
N MET A 87 -9.54 6.37 2.04
CA MET A 87 -9.07 5.64 3.21
C MET A 87 -9.55 6.36 4.47
N ASP A 88 -9.97 5.59 5.46
CA ASP A 88 -10.16 6.09 6.82
C ASP A 88 -8.78 6.21 7.49
N GLU A 89 -8.49 7.36 8.08
CA GLU A 89 -7.20 7.66 8.74
C GLU A 89 -6.83 6.68 9.87
N HIS A 90 -7.83 5.96 10.42
CA HIS A 90 -7.62 4.97 11.46
C HIS A 90 -7.26 3.57 10.93
N THR A 91 -7.12 3.38 9.63
CA THR A 91 -7.02 2.05 9.03
C THR A 91 -5.61 1.58 8.67
N VAL A 92 -4.59 2.30 9.10
CA VAL A 92 -3.19 1.85 8.96
C VAL A 92 -2.92 0.55 9.73
N GLU A 93 -3.68 0.31 10.80
CA GLU A 93 -3.68 -0.91 11.61
C GLU A 93 -4.84 -1.83 11.19
N ARG A 94 -4.66 -2.63 10.16
CA ARG A 94 -5.70 -3.57 9.74
C ARG A 94 -5.40 -4.98 10.18
N SER A 95 -6.41 -5.64 10.72
CA SER A 95 -6.23 -7.00 11.21
C SER A 95 -6.76 -8.10 10.30
N THR A 96 -7.81 -7.89 9.49
CA THR A 96 -8.51 -9.07 8.97
C THR A 96 -9.05 -9.06 7.55
N GLN A 97 -9.40 -7.92 6.97
CA GLN A 97 -10.08 -7.94 5.68
C GLN A 97 -9.51 -6.89 4.73
N PHE A 98 -9.09 -7.35 3.56
CA PHE A 98 -8.53 -6.49 2.53
C PHE A 98 -9.48 -6.45 1.36
N MET A 99 -9.78 -5.26 0.88
CA MET A 99 -10.41 -5.12 -0.41
C MET A 99 -9.44 -5.59 -1.49
N MET A 100 -9.98 -6.25 -2.50
CA MET A 100 -9.20 -6.76 -3.61
C MET A 100 -9.94 -6.47 -4.90
N THR A 101 -9.21 -6.13 -5.94
CA THR A 101 -9.77 -5.87 -7.26
C THR A 101 -8.99 -6.61 -8.33
N GLY A 102 -9.62 -6.94 -9.42
CA GLY A 102 -8.93 -7.62 -10.51
C GLY A 102 -9.82 -8.00 -11.67
N TYR A 103 -9.20 -8.62 -12.65
CA TYR A 103 -9.84 -9.02 -13.90
C TYR A 103 -9.98 -10.54 -13.98
N ALA A 104 -10.93 -10.99 -14.79
CA ALA A 104 -11.03 -12.37 -15.20
C ALA A 104 -10.20 -12.65 -16.45
N TYR A 105 -9.75 -13.88 -16.54
CA TYR A 105 -9.01 -14.43 -17.66
C TYR A 105 -9.63 -15.76 -18.06
N ASP A 106 -9.70 -16.02 -19.36
CA ASP A 106 -10.23 -17.27 -19.91
C ASP A 106 -9.36 -18.49 -19.59
N ASP A 107 -8.05 -18.27 -19.37
CA ASP A 107 -7.08 -19.25 -18.90
C ASP A 107 -6.21 -18.64 -17.79
N LYS A 108 -5.85 -19.47 -16.81
CA LYS A 108 -4.96 -19.08 -15.71
C LYS A 108 -3.57 -18.57 -16.14
N ASN A 109 -3.13 -18.87 -17.35
CA ASN A 109 -1.87 -18.43 -17.94
C ASN A 109 -2.04 -17.26 -18.92
N SER A 110 -3.26 -16.87 -19.23
CA SER A 110 -3.54 -15.76 -20.14
C SER A 110 -3.06 -14.43 -19.59
N THR A 111 -2.55 -13.59 -20.45
CA THR A 111 -2.22 -12.18 -20.17
C THR A 111 -3.32 -11.23 -20.66
N SER A 112 -4.26 -11.74 -21.48
CA SER A 112 -5.39 -10.98 -21.96
C SER A 112 -6.58 -11.10 -20.99
N ASN A 113 -7.09 -9.96 -20.55
CA ASN A 113 -8.32 -9.86 -19.75
C ASN A 113 -9.59 -9.70 -20.61
N LEU A 114 -9.48 -9.98 -21.91
CA LEU A 114 -10.63 -10.02 -22.80
C LEU A 114 -11.15 -11.45 -22.91
N VAL A 115 -12.40 -11.65 -22.56
CA VAL A 115 -13.05 -12.96 -22.48
C VAL A 115 -14.16 -13.03 -23.53
N ASN A 116 -14.39 -14.21 -24.13
CA ASN A 116 -15.51 -14.46 -25.02
C ASN A 116 -16.52 -15.35 -24.32
N ILE A 117 -17.71 -14.84 -24.03
CA ILE A 117 -18.81 -15.58 -23.44
C ILE A 117 -19.54 -16.33 -24.57
N PRO A 118 -19.47 -17.67 -24.60
CA PRO A 118 -20.03 -18.47 -25.69
C PRO A 118 -21.54 -18.68 -25.56
N GLY A 119 -22.12 -19.33 -26.53
CA GLY A 119 -23.52 -19.77 -26.54
C GLY A 119 -24.45 -18.90 -27.39
N THR A 120 -25.67 -19.35 -27.45
CA THR A 120 -26.81 -18.65 -28.08
C THR A 120 -28.05 -18.97 -27.22
N GLU A 121 -29.13 -18.25 -27.42
CA GLU A 121 -30.40 -18.51 -26.74
C GLU A 121 -30.92 -19.95 -26.95
N SER A 122 -30.76 -20.47 -28.17
CA SER A 122 -31.16 -21.84 -28.51
C SER A 122 -30.14 -22.94 -28.16
N SER A 123 -28.91 -22.55 -27.84
CA SER A 123 -27.81 -23.45 -27.47
C SER A 123 -26.91 -22.81 -26.38
N PRO A 124 -27.40 -22.82 -25.13
CA PRO A 124 -26.60 -22.30 -24.02
C PRO A 124 -25.27 -23.03 -23.92
N ALA A 125 -24.22 -22.29 -23.55
CA ALA A 125 -22.90 -22.86 -23.29
C ALA A 125 -22.33 -22.27 -22.00
N SER A 126 -21.41 -23.00 -21.37
CA SER A 126 -20.72 -22.53 -20.17
C SER A 126 -19.27 -22.18 -20.45
N LEU A 127 -18.77 -21.21 -19.72
CA LEU A 127 -17.38 -20.82 -19.71
C LEU A 127 -16.90 -20.76 -18.26
N GLU A 128 -15.76 -21.36 -18.00
CA GLU A 128 -15.04 -21.17 -16.74
C GLU A 128 -13.92 -20.15 -16.97
N CYS A 129 -13.88 -19.09 -16.19
CA CYS A 129 -12.82 -18.12 -16.22
C CYS A 129 -12.25 -17.91 -14.81
N THR A 130 -11.00 -17.47 -14.74
CA THR A 130 -10.29 -17.27 -13.48
C THR A 130 -10.22 -15.79 -13.15
N LEU A 131 -10.85 -15.37 -12.05
CA LEU A 131 -10.65 -14.06 -11.45
C LEU A 131 -9.31 -14.03 -10.71
N ARG A 132 -8.53 -12.96 -10.89
CA ARG A 132 -7.25 -12.73 -10.22
C ARG A 132 -7.31 -11.42 -9.43
N PRO A 133 -7.95 -11.43 -8.25
CA PRO A 133 -8.01 -10.24 -7.43
C PRO A 133 -6.67 -10.00 -6.72
N GLU A 134 -6.21 -8.76 -6.78
CA GLU A 134 -5.05 -8.25 -6.07
C GLU A 134 -5.51 -7.34 -4.94
N ARG A 135 -4.75 -7.28 -3.86
CA ARG A 135 -5.06 -6.40 -2.73
C ARG A 135 -4.86 -4.95 -3.14
N THR A 136 -5.78 -4.10 -2.72
CA THR A 136 -5.66 -2.65 -2.90
C THR A 136 -4.63 -2.01 -1.96
N ASP A 137 -4.18 -2.77 -0.95
CA ASP A 137 -3.23 -2.32 0.04
C ASP A 137 -1.89 -3.02 -0.06
N ALA A 138 -0.84 -2.25 0.13
CA ALA A 138 0.47 -2.76 0.48
C ALA A 138 0.56 -3.05 1.97
N ARG A 139 1.08 -4.23 2.35
CA ARG A 139 1.52 -4.53 3.70
C ARG A 139 3.00 -4.19 3.81
N VAL A 140 3.32 -3.24 4.65
CA VAL A 140 4.71 -2.87 4.93
C VAL A 140 5.10 -3.46 6.29
N GLU A 141 6.19 -4.18 6.30
CA GLU A 141 6.79 -4.72 7.52
C GLU A 141 8.24 -4.29 7.60
N PHE A 142 8.65 -3.78 8.74
CA PHE A 142 10.03 -3.37 8.95
C PHE A 142 10.51 -3.76 10.35
N VAL A 143 11.81 -3.97 10.44
CA VAL A 143 12.52 -4.28 11.69
C VAL A 143 13.58 -3.23 11.89
N VAL A 144 13.66 -2.65 13.07
CA VAL A 144 14.67 -1.67 13.43
C VAL A 144 15.76 -2.34 14.27
N LYS A 145 17.00 -2.16 13.85
CA LYS A 145 18.17 -2.58 14.60
C LYS A 145 19.11 -1.40 14.73
N THR A 146 19.57 -1.17 15.94
CA THR A 146 20.61 -0.18 16.22
C THR A 146 21.87 -0.89 16.69
N GLU A 147 22.92 -0.83 15.90
CA GLU A 147 24.21 -1.43 16.24
C GLU A 147 25.05 -0.46 17.08
N LYS A 148 25.78 -1.01 18.03
CA LYS A 148 26.81 -0.23 18.74
C LYS A 148 27.94 0.09 17.76
N PRO A 149 28.34 1.36 17.63
CA PRO A 149 29.50 1.70 16.83
C PRO A 149 30.74 0.94 17.35
N SER A 150 31.58 0.45 16.46
CA SER A 150 32.82 -0.23 16.78
C SER A 150 33.89 0.71 17.34
N ASP A 151 33.69 2.02 17.19
CA ASP A 151 34.61 3.03 17.73
C ASP A 151 34.50 3.11 19.26
N LYS A 152 35.64 3.07 19.92
CA LYS A 152 35.75 3.16 21.37
C LYS A 152 35.19 4.44 21.99
N ASN A 153 35.10 5.50 21.20
CA ASN A 153 34.54 6.79 21.64
C ASN A 153 33.03 6.75 21.91
N TRP A 154 32.34 5.72 21.42
CA TRP A 154 30.87 5.56 21.54
C TRP A 154 30.45 4.47 22.53
N THR A 155 31.33 4.08 23.45
CA THR A 155 31.06 2.97 24.40
C THR A 155 29.86 3.20 25.32
N ALA A 156 29.43 4.43 25.48
CA ALA A 156 28.27 4.81 26.30
C ALA A 156 27.04 5.26 25.50
N LEU A 157 27.03 5.01 24.17
CA LEU A 157 25.89 5.33 23.37
C LEU A 157 24.74 4.38 23.69
N ASP A 158 23.59 4.94 24.00
CA ASP A 158 22.31 4.22 24.21
C ASP A 158 21.19 4.94 23.50
N PHE A 159 20.43 4.22 22.71
CA PHE A 159 19.23 4.73 22.04
C PHE A 159 18.03 4.00 22.58
N ARG A 160 17.04 4.74 23.06
CA ARG A 160 15.78 4.22 23.58
C ARG A 160 14.64 4.67 22.69
N PRO A 161 14.17 3.82 21.78
CA PRO A 161 13.03 4.15 20.95
C PRO A 161 11.77 4.31 21.81
N ARG A 162 10.94 5.30 21.48
CA ARG A 162 9.70 5.62 22.18
C ARG A 162 8.50 5.25 21.34
N GLY A 163 8.48 5.70 20.08
CA GLY A 163 7.39 5.50 19.19
C GLY A 163 7.78 5.59 17.73
N TRP A 164 6.81 5.38 16.87
CA TRP A 164 6.93 5.50 15.42
C TRP A 164 5.62 5.98 14.81
N ARG A 165 5.70 6.61 13.66
CA ARG A 165 4.53 7.02 12.88
C ARG A 165 4.82 6.92 11.39
N VAL A 166 3.77 6.84 10.60
CA VAL A 166 3.88 6.85 9.13
C VAL A 166 3.47 8.23 8.63
N VAL A 167 4.34 8.83 7.87
CA VAL A 167 4.16 10.17 7.32
C VAL A 167 3.85 10.08 5.83
N ASN A 168 2.99 10.98 5.34
CA ASN A 168 2.53 11.04 3.96
C ASN A 168 1.84 9.73 3.50
N VAL A 169 0.93 9.21 4.30
CA VAL A 169 0.05 8.13 3.87
C VAL A 169 -1.00 8.71 2.93
N PRO A 170 -1.18 8.19 1.71
CA PRO A 170 -2.24 8.66 0.83
C PRO A 170 -3.60 8.42 1.46
N ALA A 171 -4.44 9.45 1.50
CA ALA A 171 -5.81 9.35 2.00
C ALA A 171 -6.78 8.81 0.96
N GLN A 172 -6.33 8.63 -0.27
CA GLN A 172 -7.12 8.12 -1.38
C GLN A 172 -6.26 7.39 -2.40
N SER A 173 -6.87 6.47 -3.14
CA SER A 173 -6.26 5.73 -4.25
C SER A 173 -7.31 5.32 -5.26
N LEU A 174 -6.89 4.94 -6.45
CA LEU A 174 -7.79 4.36 -7.44
C LEU A 174 -8.21 2.94 -7.04
N LEU A 175 -9.47 2.61 -7.31
CA LEU A 175 -10.03 1.30 -7.00
C LEU A 175 -9.39 0.18 -7.82
N LEU A 176 -9.15 0.42 -9.10
CA LEU A 176 -8.50 -0.55 -9.99
C LEU A 176 -7.01 -0.25 -10.12
N PRO A 177 -6.16 -1.29 -10.24
CA PRO A 177 -4.76 -1.11 -10.53
C PRO A 177 -4.58 -0.31 -11.83
N HIS A 178 -3.81 0.76 -11.76
CA HIS A 178 -3.45 1.55 -12.93
C HIS A 178 -2.06 1.17 -13.44
N GLY A 179 -1.81 1.43 -14.71
CA GLY A 179 -0.49 1.27 -15.30
C GLY A 179 0.59 2.13 -14.62
N THR A 180 1.74 2.25 -15.25
CA THR A 180 2.86 3.06 -14.75
C THR A 180 2.56 4.56 -14.81
N GLY A 181 2.94 5.30 -13.78
CA GLY A 181 2.79 6.76 -13.69
C GLY A 181 2.33 7.20 -12.29
N ASP A 182 2.41 8.49 -12.03
CA ASP A 182 1.89 9.06 -10.78
C ASP A 182 0.36 8.93 -10.77
N ALA A 183 -0.13 8.11 -9.85
CA ALA A 183 -1.57 7.85 -9.71
C ALA A 183 -2.29 8.95 -8.94
N ASP A 184 -1.51 9.77 -8.27
CA ASP A 184 -2.08 10.66 -7.28
C ASP A 184 -2.60 11.95 -7.84
N GLY A 185 -2.63 12.18 -9.08
CA GLY A 185 -3.21 13.36 -9.68
C GLY A 185 -3.21 14.65 -8.83
N ASP A 186 -3.48 15.76 -9.39
CA ASP A 186 -3.73 16.99 -8.62
C ASP A 186 -4.95 16.76 -7.68
N GLY A 187 -4.70 16.78 -6.36
CA GLY A 187 -5.75 16.68 -5.35
C GLY A 187 -5.68 15.47 -4.41
N CYS A 188 -4.68 14.60 -4.53
CA CYS A 188 -4.45 13.60 -3.49
C CYS A 188 -4.09 14.29 -2.17
N THR A 189 -4.78 13.93 -1.11
CA THR A 189 -4.47 14.36 0.24
C THR A 189 -3.67 13.30 0.96
N TYR A 190 -2.85 13.73 1.91
CA TYR A 190 -2.00 12.87 2.71
C TYR A 190 -2.24 13.15 4.19
N PHE A 191 -2.06 12.14 5.00
CA PHE A 191 -2.10 12.28 6.45
C PHE A 191 -0.87 11.65 7.10
N THR A 192 -0.63 12.04 8.35
CA THR A 192 0.36 11.41 9.22
C THR A 192 -0.39 10.67 10.31
N THR A 193 -0.02 9.43 10.57
CA THR A 193 -0.64 8.65 11.66
C THR A 193 -0.32 9.25 13.00
N GLU A 194 -1.11 8.92 14.01
CA GLU A 194 -0.71 9.14 15.39
C GLU A 194 0.59 8.36 15.69
N GLU A 195 1.32 8.78 16.71
CA GLU A 195 2.50 8.06 17.16
C GLU A 195 2.08 6.74 17.82
N MET A 196 2.53 5.65 17.25
CA MET A 196 2.32 4.29 17.76
C MET A 196 3.46 3.94 18.70
N PRO A 197 3.19 3.26 19.84
CA PRO A 197 4.23 2.90 20.78
C PRO A 197 5.23 1.93 20.14
N PHE A 198 6.49 2.10 20.49
CA PHE A 198 7.53 1.16 20.12
C PHE A 198 7.49 -0.05 21.05
N GLU A 199 7.06 -1.17 20.56
CA GLU A 199 7.12 -2.43 21.30
C GLU A 199 8.57 -2.92 21.32
N THR A 200 9.27 -2.63 22.42
CA THR A 200 10.63 -3.12 22.63
C THR A 200 10.61 -4.60 22.91
N THR A 201 11.36 -5.35 22.13
CA THR A 201 11.47 -6.77 22.38
C THR A 201 12.73 -7.12 23.14
N GLU A 202 13.88 -7.00 22.61
CA GLU A 202 15.06 -7.47 23.31
C GLU A 202 16.25 -6.52 23.11
N ARG A 203 17.04 -6.35 24.16
CA ARG A 203 18.34 -5.76 24.10
C ARG A 203 19.37 -6.88 23.97
N ASP A 204 19.98 -6.95 22.81
CA ASP A 204 21.08 -7.84 22.51
C ASP A 204 22.42 -7.17 22.92
N ASP A 205 23.44 -7.96 23.29
CA ASP A 205 24.78 -7.43 23.60
C ASP A 205 25.43 -6.69 22.42
N ASN A 206 25.03 -6.99 21.20
CA ASN A 206 25.55 -6.37 19.97
C ASN A 206 24.70 -5.20 19.47
N TYR A 207 23.45 -5.10 19.89
CA TYR A 207 22.51 -4.08 19.41
C TYR A 207 22.03 -3.23 20.58
N LEU A 208 21.79 -1.95 20.33
CA LEU A 208 21.19 -1.08 21.34
C LEU A 208 19.72 -1.44 21.54
N TYR A 209 19.01 -1.71 20.46
CA TYR A 209 17.64 -2.23 20.47
C TYR A 209 17.36 -3.04 19.21
N THR A 210 16.52 -4.05 19.35
CA THR A 210 15.91 -4.77 18.22
C THR A 210 14.41 -4.75 18.39
N SER A 211 13.69 -4.29 17.38
CA SER A 211 12.23 -4.34 17.38
C SER A 211 11.71 -5.71 16.97
N GLY A 212 10.55 -6.08 17.46
CA GLY A 212 9.82 -7.28 17.05
C GLY A 212 9.22 -7.22 15.65
N GLY A 213 9.48 -6.16 14.92
CA GLY A 213 8.86 -5.87 13.64
C GLY A 213 7.59 -5.02 13.80
N PHE A 214 7.45 -4.05 12.92
CA PHE A 214 6.29 -3.18 12.81
C PHE A 214 5.58 -3.48 11.52
N VAL A 215 4.26 -3.45 11.56
CA VAL A 215 3.43 -3.71 10.40
C VAL A 215 2.42 -2.59 10.27
N PHE A 216 2.32 -2.04 9.08
CA PHE A 216 1.22 -1.16 8.72
C PHE A 216 0.74 -1.45 7.29
N TYR A 217 -0.42 -0.93 6.96
CA TYR A 217 -1.05 -1.08 5.66
C TYR A 217 -1.32 0.29 5.08
N MET A 218 -1.14 0.44 3.79
CA MET A 218 -1.39 1.68 3.09
C MET A 218 -1.87 1.42 1.67
N PRO A 219 -2.67 2.31 1.08
CA PRO A 219 -2.97 2.26 -0.33
C PRO A 219 -1.72 2.53 -1.17
N GLU A 220 -1.81 2.26 -2.45
CA GLU A 220 -0.73 2.55 -3.38
C GLU A 220 -0.39 4.04 -3.38
N ASN A 221 0.90 4.35 -3.15
CA ASN A 221 1.48 5.68 -3.31
C ASN A 221 2.46 5.64 -4.48
N ARG A 222 1.93 5.72 -5.71
CA ARG A 222 2.74 5.65 -6.92
C ARG A 222 3.32 7.01 -7.23
N LYS A 223 4.58 7.16 -6.90
CA LYS A 223 5.36 8.36 -7.20
C LYS A 223 6.51 8.02 -8.13
N THR A 224 6.69 8.82 -9.14
CA THR A 224 7.87 8.73 -10.00
C THR A 224 9.03 9.45 -9.30
N PRO A 225 10.15 8.77 -9.02
CA PRO A 225 11.32 9.43 -8.46
C PRO A 225 11.77 10.61 -9.36
N LYS A 226 12.08 11.74 -8.75
CA LYS A 226 12.60 12.92 -9.48
C LYS A 226 13.91 12.61 -10.21
N GLN A 227 14.72 11.72 -9.61
CA GLN A 227 15.94 11.20 -10.21
C GLN A 227 16.01 9.70 -9.97
N ALA A 228 16.39 8.96 -10.99
CA ALA A 228 16.63 7.54 -10.85
C ALA A 228 17.82 7.30 -9.91
N ILE A 229 17.57 6.60 -8.80
CA ILE A 229 18.65 6.07 -7.97
C ILE A 229 18.97 4.70 -8.58
N SER A 230 20.00 4.65 -9.40
CA SER A 230 20.55 3.37 -9.83
C SER A 230 21.25 2.74 -8.63
N GLY A 231 20.61 1.76 -8.02
CA GLY A 231 21.20 0.97 -6.94
C GLY A 231 22.11 -0.15 -7.44
N GLU A 232 22.10 -0.44 -8.72
CA GLU A 232 22.94 -1.47 -9.31
C GLU A 232 24.41 -1.05 -9.31
N GLY A 233 25.23 -1.83 -8.61
CA GLY A 233 26.67 -1.64 -8.56
C GLY A 233 27.19 -0.66 -7.49
N LEU A 234 26.31 -0.04 -6.71
CA LEU A 234 26.74 0.85 -5.63
C LEU A 234 27.01 0.06 -4.33
N SER A 235 28.12 0.38 -3.69
CA SER A 235 28.41 -0.10 -2.33
C SER A 235 27.44 0.53 -1.30
N ALA A 236 27.32 -0.08 -0.13
CA ALA A 236 26.48 0.45 0.94
C ALA A 236 26.90 1.89 1.36
N ALA A 237 28.19 2.20 1.32
CA ALA A 237 28.71 3.53 1.62
C ALA A 237 28.29 4.56 0.56
N GLU A 238 28.32 4.21 -0.72
CA GLU A 238 27.86 5.08 -1.81
C GLU A 238 26.34 5.31 -1.74
N GLN A 239 25.57 4.26 -1.42
CA GLN A 239 24.13 4.42 -1.20
C GLN A 239 23.82 5.33 -0.01
N TYR A 240 24.60 5.24 1.05
CA TYR A 240 24.49 6.12 2.22
C TYR A 240 24.82 7.57 1.85
N ALA A 241 25.92 7.78 1.18
CA ALA A 241 26.33 9.13 0.70
C ALA A 241 25.25 9.77 -0.20
N LEU A 242 24.63 8.99 -1.07
CA LEU A 242 23.53 9.48 -1.90
C LEU A 242 22.28 9.86 -1.09
N ARG A 243 22.00 9.17 0.02
CA ARG A 243 20.90 9.53 0.93
C ARG A 243 21.20 10.86 1.63
N GLU A 244 22.41 11.03 2.16
CA GLU A 244 22.82 12.30 2.78
C GLU A 244 22.79 13.45 1.78
N GLU A 245 23.34 13.26 0.58
CA GLU A 245 23.29 14.27 -0.48
C GLU A 245 21.85 14.63 -0.84
N ARG A 246 20.96 13.65 -0.88
CA ARG A 246 19.53 13.84 -1.12
C ARG A 246 18.89 14.73 -0.05
N GLU A 247 19.13 14.42 1.21
CA GLU A 247 18.58 15.17 2.34
C GLU A 247 19.10 16.59 2.37
N HIS A 248 20.39 16.78 2.19
CA HIS A 248 21.02 18.09 2.18
C HIS A 248 20.55 18.97 1.02
N LYS A 249 20.44 18.42 -0.17
CA LYS A 249 19.99 19.17 -1.36
C LYS A 249 18.55 19.67 -1.26
N ASN A 250 17.71 18.95 -0.54
CA ASN A 250 16.31 19.35 -0.42
C ASN A 250 16.02 20.32 0.72
N THR A 251 16.90 20.40 1.71
CA THR A 251 16.78 21.41 2.77
C THR A 251 17.32 22.78 2.35
N GLY A 252 17.85 22.91 1.14
CA GLY A 252 18.67 24.05 0.79
C GLY A 252 20.00 24.00 1.54
N ASP A 253 20.39 25.04 2.18
CA ASP A 253 21.64 25.05 2.93
C ASP A 253 21.51 24.40 4.30
N TYR A 254 21.82 23.12 4.37
CA TYR A 254 21.76 22.35 5.61
C TYR A 254 22.71 22.92 6.69
N THR A 255 23.81 23.46 6.28
CA THR A 255 24.81 24.03 7.21
C THR A 255 24.35 25.35 7.80
N ASP A 256 23.57 26.12 7.07
CA ASP A 256 23.10 27.44 7.47
C ASP A 256 21.74 27.38 8.21
N LYS A 257 21.02 26.29 8.05
CA LYS A 257 19.64 26.13 8.61
C LYS A 257 19.44 24.74 9.23
N PRO A 258 20.21 24.37 10.27
CA PRO A 258 20.00 23.10 10.93
C PRO A 258 18.59 23.06 11.55
N GLY A 259 17.87 21.97 11.35
CA GLY A 259 16.51 21.78 11.83
C GLY A 259 15.41 22.35 10.94
N GLN A 260 15.73 22.83 9.75
CA GLN A 260 14.69 23.13 8.77
C GLN A 260 14.02 21.84 8.31
N GLN A 261 12.74 21.70 8.63
CA GLN A 261 11.94 20.58 8.15
C GLN A 261 11.74 20.69 6.65
N PHE A 262 11.78 19.55 5.97
CA PHE A 262 11.41 19.47 4.58
C PHE A 262 9.91 19.74 4.45
N GLU A 263 9.53 20.68 3.64
CA GLU A 263 8.14 20.81 3.25
C GLU A 263 7.77 19.57 2.42
N ASN A 264 6.80 18.81 2.93
CA ASN A 264 6.20 17.66 2.24
C ASN A 264 7.18 16.52 1.84
N GLY A 265 8.31 16.38 2.50
CA GLY A 265 9.27 15.32 2.17
C GLY A 265 9.85 15.41 0.75
N ASP A 266 10.01 16.62 0.21
CA ASP A 266 10.51 16.89 -1.13
C ASP A 266 12.02 16.69 -1.23
N PHE A 267 12.45 15.45 -1.32
CA PHE A 267 13.86 15.09 -1.47
C PHE A 267 14.30 15.10 -2.94
N ALA A 268 15.60 15.29 -3.19
CA ALA A 268 16.14 15.30 -4.56
C ALA A 268 15.84 14.01 -5.33
N TYR A 269 15.89 12.88 -4.64
CA TYR A 269 15.66 11.54 -5.20
C TYR A 269 14.32 10.92 -4.82
N ALA A 270 13.59 11.53 -3.94
CA ALA A 270 12.24 11.14 -3.60
C ALA A 270 11.24 12.19 -4.11
N PRO A 271 10.09 11.78 -4.62
CA PRO A 271 9.04 12.70 -5.00
C PRO A 271 8.46 13.40 -3.77
N ALA A 272 7.82 14.54 -3.99
CA ALA A 272 7.01 15.19 -2.96
C ALA A 272 5.98 14.20 -2.41
N ASN A 273 5.70 14.28 -1.11
CA ASN A 273 4.74 13.42 -0.42
C ASN A 273 5.05 11.90 -0.49
N ALA A 274 6.32 11.52 -0.69
CA ALA A 274 6.72 10.12 -0.54
C ALA A 274 6.44 9.65 0.89
N THR A 275 5.85 8.47 1.03
CA THR A 275 5.57 7.87 2.34
C THR A 275 6.87 7.44 3.01
N TYR A 276 7.03 7.77 4.29
CA TYR A 276 8.16 7.32 5.10
C TYR A 276 7.74 7.04 6.55
N VAL A 277 8.58 6.31 7.26
CA VAL A 277 8.41 6.04 8.70
C VAL A 277 9.32 6.97 9.47
N GLU A 278 8.77 7.68 10.43
CA GLU A 278 9.49 8.48 11.40
C GLU A 278 9.51 7.73 12.74
N MET A 279 10.67 7.71 13.37
CA MET A 279 10.85 7.08 14.67
C MET A 279 11.29 8.11 15.69
N SER A 280 10.70 8.07 16.87
CA SER A 280 11.07 8.92 17.99
C SER A 280 11.76 8.12 19.08
N GLY A 281 12.64 8.76 19.82
CA GLY A 281 13.34 8.13 20.94
C GLY A 281 14.25 9.09 21.68
N THR A 282 14.97 8.54 22.66
CA THR A 282 15.99 9.27 23.42
C THR A 282 17.36 8.68 23.15
N LEU A 283 18.27 9.50 22.69
CA LEU A 283 19.68 9.19 22.52
C LEU A 283 20.46 9.63 23.76
N SER A 284 21.19 8.71 24.37
CA SER A 284 22.08 8.99 25.50
C SER A 284 23.51 8.74 25.09
N TYR A 285 24.40 9.66 25.42
CA TYR A 285 25.84 9.52 25.16
C TYR A 285 26.69 10.23 26.21
N LYS A 286 27.98 10.00 26.22
CA LYS A 286 28.96 10.72 27.04
C LYS A 286 29.58 11.85 26.25
N ASP A 287 29.60 13.07 26.80
CA ASP A 287 30.33 14.20 26.23
C ASP A 287 31.85 14.04 26.49
N ASP A 288 32.64 14.95 25.93
CA ASP A 288 34.10 15.00 26.10
C ASP A 288 34.55 15.17 27.55
N LYS A 289 33.66 15.60 28.45
CA LYS A 289 33.90 15.76 29.88
C LYS A 289 33.43 14.56 30.70
N GLY A 290 32.91 13.55 30.05
CA GLY A 290 32.36 12.35 30.67
C GLY A 290 30.95 12.49 31.27
N ASN A 291 30.25 13.60 31.03
CA ASN A 291 28.87 13.79 31.48
C ASN A 291 27.93 13.02 30.57
N THR A 292 26.85 12.49 31.16
CA THR A 292 25.77 11.89 30.34
C THR A 292 24.91 13.01 29.76
N VAL A 293 24.77 12.99 28.46
CA VAL A 293 23.86 13.85 27.71
C VAL A 293 22.71 13.00 27.18
N ASN A 294 21.48 13.48 27.37
CA ASN A 294 20.28 12.89 26.79
C ASN A 294 19.69 13.88 25.80
N ALA A 295 19.41 13.41 24.60
CA ALA A 295 18.79 14.19 23.54
C ALA A 295 17.57 13.44 23.04
N ASP A 296 16.42 14.10 23.00
CA ASP A 296 15.27 13.57 22.29
C ASP A 296 15.51 13.71 20.79
N VAL A 297 15.25 12.64 20.08
CA VAL A 297 15.34 12.58 18.62
C VAL A 297 13.97 12.24 18.06
N PRO A 298 13.59 12.92 16.96
CA PRO A 298 12.33 12.65 16.30
C PRO A 298 12.33 11.25 15.70
#